data_227804da024da5735d13a4046317f781
#
_entry.id   227804da024da5735d13a4046317f781
#
_cell.length_a   1.000
_cell.length_b   1.000
_cell.length_c   1.000
_cell.angle_alpha   90.00
_cell.angle_beta   90.00
_cell.angle_gamma   90.00
#
_symmetry.space_group_name_H-M   'P 1'
#
loop_
_entity.id
_entity.type
_entity.pdbx_description
1 polymer ?
#
loop_
_entity_poly.entity_id
_entity_poly.type
_entity_poly.pdbx_seq_one_letter_code
_entity_poly.pdbx_strand_id
1 'polypeptide(L)'
;MKKISLLLISLFMFVSFADELPANFSKYQTHYAFKCDQAEKCAAAFDKYMNTPEVKAMNLEVDLYALEHQGWNEATHQVSYYYKDANEYAMAGNFYSTSKAGLTFRNTMNKLGAEIIMSSMTRHIAANVSDNPGSELVTVNWDMNVSNPVEFLPLWIELSKSTEKYDWNADGCGVQQHIL
;
A
#
# COMPACT_ATOMS: atom_id res chain seq x y z
N MET A 1 -55.43 -21.38 17.20
CA MET A 1 -54.01 -21.85 17.12
C MET A 1 -53.19 -20.77 16.46
N LYS A 2 -52.45 -19.99 17.24
CA LYS A 2 -51.61 -18.89 16.72
C LYS A 2 -50.27 -19.44 16.28
N LYS A 3 -49.95 -19.29 14.98
CA LYS A 3 -48.66 -19.67 14.42
C LYS A 3 -47.64 -18.57 14.80
N ILE A 4 -46.70 -18.90 15.67
CA ILE A 4 -45.55 -18.04 15.97
C ILE A 4 -44.51 -18.27 14.85
N SER A 5 -44.39 -17.30 13.97
CA SER A 5 -43.29 -17.26 13.01
C SER A 5 -42.02 -16.87 13.75
N LEU A 6 -41.11 -17.80 13.92
CA LEU A 6 -39.77 -17.54 14.39
C LEU A 6 -39.01 -16.88 13.28
N LEU A 7 -38.82 -15.57 13.39
CA LEU A 7 -37.92 -14.80 12.53
C LEU A 7 -36.48 -15.12 12.98
N LEU A 8 -35.80 -16.00 12.26
CA LEU A 8 -34.37 -16.24 12.43
C LEU A 8 -33.64 -14.97 11.93
N ILE A 9 -33.34 -14.06 12.83
CA ILE A 9 -32.36 -13.01 12.58
C ILE A 9 -31.00 -13.69 12.54
N SER A 10 -30.52 -13.98 11.35
CA SER A 10 -29.12 -14.32 11.13
C SER A 10 -28.29 -13.09 11.48
N LEU A 11 -27.79 -13.07 12.71
CA LEU A 11 -26.80 -12.10 13.14
C LEU A 11 -25.53 -12.41 12.35
N PHE A 12 -25.34 -11.73 11.21
CA PHE A 12 -24.04 -11.65 10.56
C PHE A 12 -23.11 -10.97 11.57
N MET A 13 -22.38 -11.75 12.33
CA MET A 13 -21.20 -11.28 13.01
C MET A 13 -20.23 -10.85 11.90
N PHE A 14 -20.25 -9.59 11.55
CA PHE A 14 -19.09 -8.96 10.93
C PHE A 14 -17.98 -9.06 11.96
N VAL A 15 -17.15 -10.07 11.85
CA VAL A 15 -15.89 -10.11 12.59
C VAL A 15 -15.15 -8.87 12.09
N SER A 16 -15.10 -7.85 12.93
CA SER A 16 -14.35 -6.66 12.67
C SER A 16 -12.87 -7.03 12.79
N PHE A 17 -12.22 -7.30 11.69
CA PHE A 17 -10.77 -7.48 11.62
C PHE A 17 -10.00 -6.17 11.86
N ALA A 18 -10.69 -5.12 12.33
CA ALA A 18 -10.09 -3.81 12.56
C ALA A 18 -9.10 -3.77 13.73
N ASP A 19 -9.03 -4.83 14.55
CA ASP A 19 -8.20 -4.85 15.76
C ASP A 19 -6.77 -5.36 15.54
N GLU A 20 -6.39 -5.68 14.29
CA GLU A 20 -5.07 -6.28 14.01
C GLU A 20 -4.05 -5.31 13.39
N LEU A 21 -4.45 -4.09 13.11
CA LEU A 21 -3.50 -3.07 12.66
C LEU A 21 -3.02 -2.24 13.87
N PRO A 22 -1.71 -1.97 13.99
CA PRO A 22 -1.19 -1.03 14.99
C PRO A 22 -1.90 0.32 14.89
N ALA A 23 -2.14 0.99 16.01
CA ALA A 23 -2.93 2.23 16.09
C ALA A 23 -2.45 3.36 15.15
N ASN A 24 -1.17 3.38 14.80
CA ASN A 24 -0.55 4.36 13.91
C ASN A 24 -0.31 3.83 12.50
N PHE A 25 -0.80 2.64 12.17
CA PHE A 25 -0.58 2.03 10.88
C PHE A 25 -1.44 2.71 9.81
N SER A 26 -0.87 2.95 8.64
CA SER A 26 -1.57 3.54 7.51
C SER A 26 -2.60 2.55 6.96
N LYS A 27 -3.86 3.00 6.88
CA LYS A 27 -4.98 2.13 6.51
C LYS A 27 -5.07 1.87 5.02
N TYR A 28 -4.66 2.83 4.20
CA TYR A 28 -4.72 2.76 2.75
C TYR A 28 -3.33 2.96 2.15
N GLN A 29 -3.13 2.35 1.00
CA GLN A 29 -1.90 2.49 0.24
C GLN A 29 -2.24 2.60 -1.25
N THR A 30 -1.58 3.51 -1.96
CA THR A 30 -1.62 3.55 -3.43
C THR A 30 -0.28 3.16 -3.98
N HIS A 31 -0.31 2.39 -5.05
CA HIS A 31 0.86 1.94 -5.78
C HIS A 31 0.83 2.50 -7.19
N TYR A 32 1.92 3.09 -7.61
CA TYR A 32 2.12 3.55 -8.98
C TYR A 32 3.37 2.89 -9.51
N ALA A 33 3.20 1.85 -10.33
CA ALA A 33 4.29 1.23 -11.04
C ALA A 33 4.50 1.98 -12.36
N PHE A 34 5.72 2.43 -12.61
CA PHE A 34 6.05 3.22 -13.78
C PHE A 34 7.34 2.76 -14.45
N LYS A 35 7.39 2.95 -15.76
CA LYS A 35 8.59 2.76 -16.58
C LYS A 35 9.33 4.08 -16.68
N CYS A 36 10.64 4.06 -16.50
CA CYS A 36 11.51 5.19 -16.76
C CYS A 36 12.87 4.69 -17.25
N ASP A 37 13.19 4.96 -18.50
CA ASP A 37 14.46 4.54 -19.10
C ASP A 37 15.67 5.35 -18.53
N GLN A 38 15.41 6.47 -17.88
CA GLN A 38 16.40 7.29 -17.21
C GLN A 38 16.26 7.17 -15.68
N ALA A 39 16.37 5.94 -15.17
CA ALA A 39 16.09 5.57 -13.79
C ALA A 39 16.64 6.55 -12.75
N GLU A 40 17.94 6.82 -12.78
CA GLU A 40 18.60 7.74 -11.83
C GLU A 40 18.01 9.16 -11.86
N LYS A 41 17.66 9.67 -13.06
CA LYS A 41 17.07 11.00 -13.18
C LYS A 41 15.63 11.04 -12.68
N CYS A 42 14.86 9.94 -12.88
CA CYS A 42 13.53 9.81 -12.33
C CYS A 42 13.56 9.73 -10.80
N ALA A 43 14.47 8.94 -10.24
CA ALA A 43 14.68 8.87 -8.79
C ALA A 43 15.10 10.24 -8.20
N ALA A 44 16.03 10.93 -8.83
CA ALA A 44 16.46 12.27 -8.42
C ALA A 44 15.32 13.31 -8.52
N ALA A 45 14.47 13.22 -9.56
CA ALA A 45 13.31 14.10 -9.69
C ALA A 45 12.27 13.82 -8.59
N PHE A 46 12.07 12.56 -8.24
CA PHE A 46 11.20 12.15 -7.13
C PHE A 46 11.76 12.63 -5.78
N ASP A 47 13.03 12.40 -5.50
CA ASP A 47 13.69 12.89 -4.29
C ASP A 47 13.56 14.40 -4.16
N LYS A 48 13.83 15.14 -5.22
CA LYS A 48 13.67 16.59 -5.25
C LYS A 48 12.24 17.02 -4.92
N TYR A 49 11.23 16.33 -5.44
CA TYR A 49 9.81 16.60 -5.15
C TYR A 49 9.50 16.34 -3.69
N MET A 50 9.88 15.18 -3.16
CA MET A 50 9.66 14.80 -1.76
C MET A 50 10.36 15.74 -0.77
N ASN A 51 11.47 16.35 -1.19
CA ASN A 51 12.23 17.29 -0.37
C ASN A 51 11.74 18.75 -0.47
N THR A 52 10.67 19.05 -1.23
CA THR A 52 10.07 20.40 -1.20
C THR A 52 9.43 20.68 0.16
N PRO A 53 9.50 21.92 0.69
CA PRO A 53 8.91 22.26 1.98
C PRO A 53 7.42 21.94 2.07
N GLU A 54 6.70 22.15 0.98
CA GLU A 54 5.26 21.93 0.89
C GLU A 54 4.90 20.43 0.98
N VAL A 55 5.69 19.55 0.33
CA VAL A 55 5.49 18.10 0.40
C VAL A 55 5.86 17.57 1.78
N LYS A 56 6.98 18.01 2.35
CA LYS A 56 7.38 17.65 3.71
C LYS A 56 6.33 18.05 4.76
N ALA A 57 5.67 19.18 4.56
CA ALA A 57 4.61 19.63 5.47
C ALA A 57 3.38 18.72 5.47
N MET A 58 3.17 17.90 4.43
CA MET A 58 2.10 16.91 4.40
C MET A 58 2.38 15.69 5.28
N ASN A 59 3.64 15.46 5.64
CA ASN A 59 4.08 14.34 6.49
C ASN A 59 3.57 12.97 6.01
N LEU A 60 3.56 12.76 4.69
CA LEU A 60 3.19 11.49 4.09
C LEU A 60 4.34 10.49 4.18
N GLU A 61 4.01 9.26 4.47
CA GLU A 61 4.92 8.14 4.34
C GLU A 61 4.92 7.68 2.88
N VAL A 62 6.10 7.58 2.28
CA VAL A 62 6.24 7.28 0.84
C VAL A 62 7.49 6.47 0.60
N ASP A 63 7.34 5.35 -0.10
CA ASP A 63 8.45 4.51 -0.54
C ASP A 63 8.62 4.55 -2.05
N LEU A 64 9.88 4.58 -2.49
CA LEU A 64 10.27 4.39 -3.89
C LEU A 64 11.08 3.11 -3.99
N TYR A 65 10.60 2.16 -4.80
CA TYR A 65 11.25 0.89 -5.07
C TYR A 65 11.82 0.84 -6.49
N ALA A 66 13.01 0.29 -6.65
CA ALA A 66 13.44 -0.28 -7.92
C ALA A 66 12.83 -1.67 -8.04
N LEU A 67 12.24 -1.98 -9.20
CA LEU A 67 11.61 -3.26 -9.46
C LEU A 67 12.58 -4.16 -10.24
N GLU A 68 13.00 -5.27 -9.64
CA GLU A 68 13.90 -6.22 -10.29
C GLU A 68 13.16 -7.38 -10.96
N HIS A 69 12.02 -7.81 -10.36
CA HIS A 69 11.22 -8.93 -10.84
C HIS A 69 9.74 -8.57 -10.85
N GLN A 70 9.24 -8.13 -12.01
CA GLN A 70 7.84 -7.64 -12.14
C GLN A 70 6.92 -8.58 -12.91
N GLY A 71 7.37 -9.81 -13.14
CA GLY A 71 6.60 -10.76 -13.93
C GLY A 71 6.45 -10.29 -15.38
N TRP A 72 5.24 -9.93 -15.78
CA TRP A 72 4.89 -9.63 -17.17
C TRP A 72 4.86 -8.13 -17.52
N ASN A 73 4.96 -7.22 -16.57
CA ASN A 73 4.89 -5.79 -16.85
C ASN A 73 6.27 -5.16 -17.06
N GLU A 74 6.31 -3.98 -17.70
CA GLU A 74 7.55 -3.27 -18.05
C GLU A 74 7.95 -2.19 -17.05
N ALA A 75 7.30 -2.12 -15.90
CA ALA A 75 7.62 -1.11 -14.90
C ALA A 75 9.04 -1.32 -14.36
N THR A 76 9.77 -0.23 -14.17
CA THR A 76 11.13 -0.23 -13.62
C THR A 76 11.15 0.22 -12.16
N HIS A 77 10.12 0.94 -11.75
CA HIS A 77 9.98 1.50 -10.41
C HIS A 77 8.54 1.43 -9.93
N GLN A 78 8.39 1.45 -8.61
CA GLN A 78 7.10 1.64 -7.95
C GLN A 78 7.22 2.69 -6.87
N VAL A 79 6.26 3.59 -6.81
CA VAL A 79 6.03 4.49 -5.67
C VAL A 79 4.82 4.01 -4.91
N SER A 80 4.97 3.89 -3.59
CA SER A 80 3.89 3.55 -2.67
C SER A 80 3.66 4.69 -1.70
N TYR A 81 2.45 5.22 -1.67
CA TYR A 81 2.01 6.25 -0.71
C TYR A 81 1.11 5.62 0.32
N TYR A 82 1.35 5.93 1.57
CA TYR A 82 0.59 5.42 2.71
C TYR A 82 -0.30 6.52 3.28
N TYR A 83 -1.56 6.19 3.56
CA TYR A 83 -2.56 7.14 4.05
C TYR A 83 -3.30 6.57 5.26
N LYS A 84 -3.48 7.40 6.28
CA LYS A 84 -4.25 7.03 7.48
C LYS A 84 -5.73 6.89 7.18
N ASP A 85 -6.24 7.78 6.32
CA ASP A 85 -7.65 7.80 5.95
C ASP A 85 -7.88 8.37 4.53
N ALA A 86 -9.14 8.37 4.12
CA ALA A 86 -9.55 8.87 2.81
C ALA A 86 -9.36 10.39 2.64
N ASN A 87 -9.35 11.18 3.72
CA ASN A 87 -9.14 12.62 3.65
C ASN A 87 -7.68 12.92 3.34
N GLU A 88 -6.75 12.20 3.97
CA GLU A 88 -5.31 12.32 3.67
C GLU A 88 -5.02 11.96 2.21
N TYR A 89 -5.62 10.88 1.71
CA TYR A 89 -5.54 10.52 0.29
C TYR A 89 -6.06 11.63 -0.62
N ALA A 90 -7.26 12.17 -0.34
CA ALA A 90 -7.86 13.23 -1.14
C ALA A 90 -7.03 14.52 -1.10
N MET A 91 -6.49 14.88 0.07
CA MET A 91 -5.60 16.03 0.25
C MET A 91 -4.32 15.87 -0.57
N ALA A 92 -3.66 14.73 -0.49
CA ALA A 92 -2.43 14.45 -1.23
C ALA A 92 -2.67 14.48 -2.76
N GLY A 93 -3.76 13.86 -3.23
CA GLY A 93 -4.14 13.86 -4.64
C GLY A 93 -4.46 15.27 -5.17
N ASN A 94 -5.18 16.08 -4.39
CA ASN A 94 -5.44 17.47 -4.74
C ASN A 94 -4.14 18.28 -4.79
N PHE A 95 -3.28 18.14 -3.80
CA PHE A 95 -1.98 18.81 -3.77
C PHE A 95 -1.12 18.44 -4.99
N TYR A 96 -0.98 17.15 -5.28
CA TYR A 96 -0.24 16.66 -6.43
C TYR A 96 -0.74 17.24 -7.76
N SER A 97 -2.05 17.38 -7.89
CA SER A 97 -2.69 17.83 -9.13
C SER A 97 -2.70 19.35 -9.31
N THR A 98 -2.70 20.14 -8.24
CA THR A 98 -2.94 21.59 -8.28
C THR A 98 -1.75 22.42 -7.82
N SER A 99 -0.87 21.91 -6.96
CA SER A 99 0.26 22.67 -6.43
C SER A 99 1.35 22.91 -7.46
N LYS A 100 2.10 24.01 -7.29
CA LYS A 100 3.27 24.29 -8.13
C LYS A 100 4.32 23.16 -8.06
N ALA A 101 4.54 22.59 -6.88
CA ALA A 101 5.47 21.49 -6.67
C ALA A 101 5.01 20.23 -7.45
N GLY A 102 3.75 19.83 -7.32
CA GLY A 102 3.18 18.68 -8.04
C GLY A 102 3.19 18.87 -9.56
N LEU A 103 2.80 20.05 -10.05
CA LEU A 103 2.85 20.38 -11.48
C LEU A 103 4.28 20.32 -12.02
N THR A 104 5.25 20.87 -11.28
CA THR A 104 6.67 20.86 -11.67
C THR A 104 7.19 19.42 -11.73
N PHE A 105 6.87 18.60 -10.72
CA PHE A 105 7.27 17.19 -10.69
C PHE A 105 6.70 16.42 -11.88
N ARG A 106 5.39 16.50 -12.13
CA ARG A 106 4.75 15.84 -13.28
C ARG A 106 5.38 16.24 -14.61
N ASN A 107 5.61 17.53 -14.80
CA ASN A 107 6.26 18.02 -16.02
C ASN A 107 7.69 17.49 -16.17
N THR A 108 8.41 17.33 -15.06
CA THR A 108 9.77 16.78 -15.07
C THR A 108 9.73 15.29 -15.44
N MET A 109 8.86 14.51 -14.80
CA MET A 109 8.69 13.08 -15.09
C MET A 109 8.28 12.84 -16.55
N ASN A 110 7.33 13.63 -17.07
CA ASN A 110 6.92 13.56 -18.48
C ASN A 110 8.10 13.84 -19.44
N LYS A 111 8.94 14.83 -19.14
CA LYS A 111 10.14 15.13 -19.97
C LYS A 111 11.19 14.03 -19.92
N LEU A 112 11.24 13.27 -18.85
CA LEU A 112 12.10 12.09 -18.70
C LEU A 112 11.54 10.86 -19.37
N GLY A 113 10.32 10.93 -19.93
CA GLY A 113 9.65 9.81 -20.56
C GLY A 113 9.08 8.80 -19.57
N ALA A 114 8.84 9.21 -18.32
CA ALA A 114 8.22 8.32 -17.34
C ALA A 114 6.76 8.06 -17.71
N GLU A 115 6.37 6.79 -17.70
CA GLU A 115 5.04 6.31 -18.05
C GLU A 115 4.50 5.43 -16.92
N ILE A 116 3.29 5.74 -16.44
CA ILE A 116 2.59 4.89 -15.47
C ILE A 116 2.07 3.67 -16.19
N ILE A 117 2.56 2.50 -15.81
CA ILE A 117 2.17 1.21 -16.37
C ILE A 117 0.98 0.63 -15.60
N MET A 118 0.95 0.80 -14.28
CA MET A 118 -0.10 0.30 -13.42
C MET A 118 -0.30 1.24 -12.23
N SER A 119 -1.56 1.37 -11.82
CA SER A 119 -1.90 1.99 -10.55
C SER A 119 -2.93 1.13 -9.83
N SER A 120 -2.80 1.02 -8.53
CA SER A 120 -3.78 0.33 -7.69
C SER A 120 -3.91 1.04 -6.35
N MET A 121 -5.04 0.82 -5.71
CA MET A 121 -5.27 1.23 -4.33
C MET A 121 -5.62 0.00 -3.52
N THR A 122 -4.97 -0.12 -2.39
CA THR A 122 -5.17 -1.24 -1.46
C THR A 122 -5.58 -0.72 -0.09
N ARG A 123 -6.24 -1.59 0.66
CA ARG A 123 -6.52 -1.40 2.07
C ARG A 123 -5.79 -2.47 2.86
N HIS A 124 -5.04 -2.08 3.86
CA HIS A 124 -4.45 -3.02 4.80
C HIS A 124 -5.55 -3.70 5.62
N ILE A 125 -5.48 -5.01 5.73
CA ILE A 125 -6.39 -5.83 6.52
C ILE A 125 -5.70 -6.32 7.78
N ALA A 126 -4.46 -6.80 7.64
CA ALA A 126 -3.63 -7.27 8.73
C ALA A 126 -2.17 -6.95 8.44
N ALA A 127 -1.41 -6.67 9.48
CA ALA A 127 0.04 -6.47 9.39
C ALA A 127 0.72 -6.97 10.66
N ASN A 128 1.90 -7.56 10.48
CA ASN A 128 2.84 -7.85 11.54
C ASN A 128 4.16 -7.17 11.15
N VAL A 129 4.59 -6.19 11.92
CA VAL A 129 5.75 -5.35 11.62
C VAL A 129 6.70 -5.41 12.80
N SER A 130 7.99 -5.55 12.54
CA SER A 130 9.03 -5.48 13.55
C SER A 130 9.06 -4.10 14.22
N ASP A 131 9.37 -4.06 15.51
CA ASP A 131 9.57 -2.82 16.25
C ASP A 131 10.78 -2.01 15.73
N ASN A 132 11.72 -2.68 15.07
CA ASN A 132 12.95 -2.10 14.53
C ASN A 132 13.19 -2.60 13.10
N PRO A 133 12.43 -2.11 12.10
CA PRO A 133 12.66 -2.49 10.72
C PRO A 133 14.03 -2.00 10.25
N GLY A 134 14.70 -2.80 9.42
CA GLY A 134 15.97 -2.43 8.80
C GLY A 134 15.84 -1.20 7.90
N SER A 135 16.96 -0.54 7.63
CA SER A 135 17.00 0.65 6.76
C SER A 135 16.97 0.30 5.26
N GLU A 136 17.33 -0.93 4.90
CA GLU A 136 17.28 -1.43 3.52
C GLU A 136 16.33 -2.61 3.46
N LEU A 137 15.20 -2.43 2.79
CA LEU A 137 14.15 -3.43 2.71
C LEU A 137 14.08 -4.01 1.31
N VAL A 138 14.06 -5.34 1.25
CA VAL A 138 13.61 -6.07 0.07
C VAL A 138 12.16 -6.49 0.34
N THR A 139 11.24 -5.98 -0.47
CA THR A 139 9.83 -6.32 -0.37
C THR A 139 9.46 -7.29 -1.48
N VAL A 140 8.78 -8.37 -1.11
CA VAL A 140 8.21 -9.32 -2.06
C VAL A 140 6.69 -9.23 -1.95
N ASN A 141 6.04 -8.86 -3.06
CA ASN A 141 4.61 -8.76 -3.15
C ASN A 141 4.06 -9.89 -4.02
N TRP A 142 3.01 -10.55 -3.54
CA TRP A 142 2.26 -11.54 -4.32
C TRP A 142 0.82 -11.05 -4.49
N ASP A 143 0.41 -10.87 -5.74
CA ASP A 143 -0.99 -10.66 -6.08
C ASP A 143 -1.69 -12.01 -6.22
N MET A 144 -2.69 -12.24 -5.38
CA MET A 144 -3.42 -13.50 -5.31
C MET A 144 -4.91 -13.27 -5.50
N ASN A 145 -5.55 -14.16 -6.28
CA ASN A 145 -6.99 -14.23 -6.32
C ASN A 145 -7.48 -15.18 -5.22
N VAL A 146 -8.04 -14.62 -4.16
CA VAL A 146 -8.51 -15.37 -3.00
C VAL A 146 -10.02 -15.59 -3.12
N SER A 147 -10.44 -16.81 -3.41
CA SER A 147 -11.85 -17.18 -3.57
C SER A 147 -12.66 -17.13 -2.25
N ASN A 148 -12.01 -17.39 -1.13
CA ASN A 148 -12.64 -17.35 0.20
C ASN A 148 -11.78 -16.54 1.20
N PRO A 149 -11.92 -15.20 1.24
CA PRO A 149 -11.14 -14.36 2.16
C PRO A 149 -11.38 -14.68 3.65
N VAL A 150 -12.57 -15.16 4.00
CA VAL A 150 -12.93 -15.48 5.40
C VAL A 150 -12.12 -16.65 5.93
N GLU A 151 -11.83 -17.65 5.10
CA GLU A 151 -10.98 -18.77 5.47
C GLU A 151 -9.48 -18.46 5.31
N PHE A 152 -9.13 -17.68 4.29
CA PHE A 152 -7.74 -17.33 3.99
C PHE A 152 -7.10 -16.49 5.10
N LEU A 153 -7.78 -15.45 5.57
CA LEU A 153 -7.17 -14.46 6.47
C LEU A 153 -6.73 -15.07 7.81
N PRO A 154 -7.52 -15.91 8.52
CA PRO A 154 -7.07 -16.57 9.73
C PRO A 154 -5.84 -17.47 9.52
N LEU A 155 -5.79 -18.21 8.42
CA LEU A 155 -4.64 -19.06 8.08
C LEU A 155 -3.39 -18.24 7.81
N TRP A 156 -3.55 -17.11 7.11
CA TRP A 156 -2.43 -16.20 6.85
C TRP A 156 -1.90 -15.60 8.16
N ILE A 157 -2.76 -15.17 9.08
CA ILE A 157 -2.39 -14.64 10.39
C ILE A 157 -1.64 -15.72 11.22
N GLU A 158 -2.11 -16.94 11.19
CA GLU A 158 -1.41 -18.06 11.85
C GLU A 158 -0.03 -18.30 11.23
N LEU A 159 0.06 -18.28 9.90
CA LEU A 159 1.33 -18.39 9.19
C LEU A 159 2.28 -17.26 9.55
N SER A 160 1.83 -16.01 9.55
CA SER A 160 2.66 -14.85 9.87
C SER A 160 3.25 -14.91 11.28
N LYS A 161 2.48 -15.38 12.26
CA LYS A 161 2.96 -15.62 13.63
C LYS A 161 3.93 -16.81 13.73
N SER A 162 3.84 -17.78 12.82
CA SER A 162 4.73 -18.94 12.81
C SER A 162 6.11 -18.61 12.25
N THR A 163 6.27 -17.53 11.50
CA THR A 163 7.57 -17.10 10.96
C THR A 163 8.57 -16.76 12.07
N GLU A 164 8.11 -16.23 13.19
CA GLU A 164 8.93 -16.00 14.39
C GLU A 164 9.59 -17.30 14.91
N LYS A 165 8.87 -18.43 14.80
CA LYS A 165 9.34 -19.73 15.23
C LYS A 165 10.46 -20.30 14.36
N TYR A 166 10.52 -19.89 13.11
CA TYR A 166 11.49 -20.42 12.12
C TYR A 166 12.67 -19.49 11.85
N ASP A 167 12.87 -18.50 12.72
CA ASP A 167 13.98 -17.53 12.61
C ASP A 167 14.04 -16.84 11.23
N TRP A 168 12.86 -16.63 10.65
CA TRP A 168 12.73 -15.94 9.38
C TRP A 168 12.83 -14.44 9.65
N ASN A 169 13.98 -13.86 9.32
CA ASN A 169 14.26 -12.42 9.49
C ASN A 169 13.45 -11.55 8.53
N ALA A 170 12.13 -11.59 8.64
CA ALA A 170 11.26 -10.65 7.95
C ALA A 170 10.97 -9.47 8.89
N ASP A 171 11.28 -8.25 8.46
CA ASP A 171 10.99 -7.03 9.22
C ASP A 171 9.49 -6.73 9.28
N GLY A 172 8.71 -7.38 8.45
CA GLY A 172 7.27 -7.30 8.49
C GLY A 172 6.58 -8.11 7.39
N CYS A 173 5.32 -8.38 7.58
CA CYS A 173 4.45 -8.95 6.57
C CYS A 173 3.03 -8.38 6.72
N GLY A 174 2.30 -8.28 5.62
CA GLY A 174 0.96 -7.72 5.63
C GLY A 174 0.05 -8.32 4.56
N VAL A 175 -1.25 -8.25 4.79
CA VAL A 175 -2.27 -8.55 3.79
C VAL A 175 -2.99 -7.27 3.44
N GLN A 176 -3.11 -7.03 2.15
CA GLN A 176 -3.83 -5.91 1.59
C GLN A 176 -4.95 -6.41 0.68
N GLN A 177 -6.02 -5.67 0.61
CA GLN A 177 -7.12 -5.89 -0.31
C GLN A 177 -7.11 -4.79 -1.37
N HIS A 178 -7.09 -5.18 -2.65
CA HIS A 178 -7.33 -4.24 -3.74
C HIS A 178 -8.75 -3.68 -3.65
N ILE A 179 -8.89 -2.37 -3.75
CA ILE A 179 -10.17 -1.67 -3.71
C ILE A 179 -10.43 -0.82 -4.96
N LEU A 180 -9.39 -0.53 -5.76
CA LEU A 180 -9.44 0.13 -7.06
C LEU A 180 -8.35 -0.43 -7.99
#